data_0a642613c4585b13152eefd2b94ca93b
#
_entry.id   0a642613c4585b13152eefd2b94ca93b
#
_cell.length_a   1.000
_cell.length_b   1.000
_cell.length_c   1.000
_cell.angle_alpha   90.00
_cell.angle_beta   90.00
_cell.angle_gamma   90.00
#
_symmetry.space_group_name_H-M   'P 1'
#
loop_
_entity.id
_entity.type
_entity.pdbx_description
1 polymer ?
#
loop_
_entity_poly.entity_id
_entity_poly.type
_entity_poly.pdbx_seq_one_letter_code
_entity_poly.pdbx_strand_id
1 'polypeptide(L)'
;MAISDTKKVDYLWKKIGFGAAKTDTNAAKKAPNEAIFSPLLLRGDNVWVEDGSIPGVMPGSSSGVVTVYPTSSPNETTNDNTSAANRTWKTGLTDWIPPEYGSTYGVKVYIHTSSNAASAASGGDQVFATGSGNNDEWYFDYQAGILHFIGTNLPNGISFSGKSVYVSGARYTGTKGVKSYVNSQVGSTVLT
;
A
#
# COMPACT_ATOMS: atom_id res chain seq x y z
N MET A 1 -33.23 -7.55 -0.91
CA MET A 1 -32.31 -8.42 -1.71
C MET A 1 -30.91 -7.84 -1.57
N ALA A 2 -29.93 -8.60 -1.05
CA ALA A 2 -28.56 -8.12 -0.92
C ALA A 2 -27.88 -8.06 -2.29
N ILE A 3 -27.09 -7.01 -2.53
CA ILE A 3 -26.27 -6.89 -3.76
C ILE A 3 -25.14 -7.91 -3.66
N SER A 4 -24.97 -8.74 -4.69
CA SER A 4 -23.89 -9.73 -4.73
C SER A 4 -22.52 -9.05 -4.80
N ASP A 5 -21.48 -9.72 -4.32
CA ASP A 5 -20.12 -9.18 -4.33
C ASP A 5 -19.61 -8.92 -5.75
N THR A 6 -19.99 -9.76 -6.71
CA THR A 6 -19.74 -9.53 -8.14
C THR A 6 -20.27 -8.17 -8.60
N LYS A 7 -21.51 -7.84 -8.25
CA LYS A 7 -22.12 -6.55 -8.62
C LYS A 7 -21.45 -5.37 -7.91
N LYS A 8 -21.02 -5.54 -6.67
CA LYS A 8 -20.24 -4.52 -5.96
C LYS A 8 -18.90 -4.26 -6.65
N VAL A 9 -18.19 -5.32 -7.04
CA VAL A 9 -16.92 -5.21 -7.77
C VAL A 9 -17.12 -4.53 -9.11
N ASP A 10 -18.17 -4.90 -9.87
CA ASP A 10 -18.50 -4.27 -11.14
C ASP A 10 -18.82 -2.78 -10.99
N TYR A 11 -19.52 -2.42 -9.92
CA TYR A 11 -19.81 -1.02 -9.61
C TYR A 11 -18.55 -0.23 -9.29
N LEU A 12 -17.66 -0.79 -8.47
CA LEU A 12 -16.37 -0.17 -8.15
C LEU A 12 -15.52 -0.02 -9.42
N TRP A 13 -15.46 -1.07 -10.26
CA TRP A 13 -14.70 -1.03 -11.51
C TRP A 13 -15.16 0.09 -12.44
N LYS A 14 -16.47 0.27 -12.58
CA LYS A 14 -17.05 1.39 -13.34
C LYS A 14 -16.68 2.74 -12.74
N LYS A 15 -16.64 2.84 -11.41
CA LYS A 15 -16.26 4.06 -10.69
C LYS A 15 -14.82 4.50 -10.91
N ILE A 16 -13.89 3.55 -11.14
CA ILE A 16 -12.49 3.88 -11.41
C ILE A 16 -12.21 4.22 -12.89
N GLY A 17 -13.21 4.36 -13.70
CA GLY A 17 -13.05 4.96 -15.02
C GLY A 17 -12.94 3.99 -16.19
N PHE A 18 -13.24 2.73 -16.00
CA PHE A 18 -13.15 1.75 -17.08
C PHE A 18 -14.44 1.58 -17.89
N GLY A 19 -15.57 2.13 -17.40
CA GLY A 19 -16.85 2.09 -18.11
C GLY A 19 -17.45 0.72 -18.35
N ALA A 20 -16.72 -0.37 -18.02
CA ALA A 20 -17.14 -1.76 -18.20
C ALA A 20 -17.18 -2.49 -16.86
N ALA A 21 -18.07 -3.48 -16.73
CA ALA A 21 -18.05 -4.38 -15.59
C ALA A 21 -16.79 -5.26 -15.62
N LYS A 22 -16.14 -5.46 -14.46
CA LYS A 22 -14.94 -6.29 -14.37
C LYS A 22 -15.20 -7.73 -14.83
N THR A 23 -16.39 -8.24 -14.52
CA THR A 23 -16.82 -9.59 -14.88
C THR A 23 -17.42 -9.69 -16.27
N ASP A 24 -17.51 -8.57 -16.98
CA ASP A 24 -18.08 -8.53 -18.33
C ASP A 24 -17.04 -9.03 -19.33
N THR A 25 -17.31 -10.17 -19.93
CA THR A 25 -16.48 -10.76 -20.98
C THR A 25 -16.84 -10.26 -22.38
N ASN A 26 -17.94 -9.51 -22.51
CA ASN A 26 -18.39 -8.99 -23.79
C ASN A 26 -17.80 -7.60 -24.06
N ALA A 27 -16.83 -7.53 -24.97
CA ALA A 27 -16.17 -6.28 -25.34
C ALA A 27 -17.15 -5.20 -25.86
N ALA A 28 -18.32 -5.58 -26.39
CA ALA A 28 -19.33 -4.64 -26.85
C ALA A 28 -20.02 -3.84 -25.71
N LYS A 29 -19.89 -4.33 -24.49
CA LYS A 29 -20.40 -3.62 -23.30
C LYS A 29 -19.44 -2.60 -22.70
N LYS A 30 -18.24 -2.49 -23.24
CA LYS A 30 -17.38 -1.35 -22.91
C LYS A 30 -18.06 -0.08 -23.37
N ALA A 31 -18.22 0.88 -22.46
CA ALA A 31 -18.62 2.23 -22.85
C ALA A 31 -17.44 2.89 -23.58
N PRO A 32 -17.42 2.93 -24.91
CA PRO A 32 -16.34 3.57 -25.63
C PRO A 32 -16.41 5.08 -25.36
N ASN A 33 -15.29 5.66 -25.03
CA ASN A 33 -15.14 7.11 -24.82
C ASN A 33 -15.86 7.71 -23.60
N GLU A 34 -16.30 6.90 -22.65
CA GLU A 34 -16.79 7.43 -21.38
C GLU A 34 -15.58 7.85 -20.52
N ALA A 35 -15.24 9.13 -20.54
CA ALA A 35 -14.30 9.69 -19.61
C ALA A 35 -14.96 9.79 -18.23
N ILE A 36 -14.80 8.79 -17.40
CA ILE A 36 -15.14 8.90 -16.00
C ILE A 36 -13.98 9.64 -15.33
N PHE A 37 -14.20 10.90 -15.01
CA PHE A 37 -13.28 11.61 -14.12
C PHE A 37 -13.28 10.90 -12.77
N SER A 38 -12.26 10.08 -12.54
CA SER A 38 -11.95 9.66 -11.20
C SER A 38 -11.63 10.92 -10.40
N PRO A 39 -12.35 11.22 -9.30
CA PRO A 39 -11.92 12.23 -8.37
C PRO A 39 -10.72 11.66 -7.58
N LEU A 40 -9.59 11.44 -8.25
CA LEU A 40 -8.30 11.37 -7.59
C LEU A 40 -8.05 12.77 -7.06
N LEU A 41 -8.51 13.00 -5.85
CA LEU A 41 -8.17 14.20 -5.13
C LEU A 41 -6.69 14.08 -4.77
N LEU A 42 -5.84 14.61 -5.62
CA LEU A 42 -4.43 14.76 -5.29
C LEU A 42 -4.35 15.88 -4.24
N ARG A 43 -4.08 15.50 -3.01
CA ARG A 43 -3.83 16.48 -1.95
C ARG A 43 -2.46 17.11 -2.16
N GLY A 44 -2.44 18.42 -2.32
CA GLY A 44 -1.20 19.15 -2.56
C GLY A 44 -0.17 19.00 -1.43
N ASP A 45 -0.62 18.74 -0.20
CA ASP A 45 0.24 18.49 0.95
C ASP A 45 0.96 17.12 0.91
N ASN A 46 0.54 16.21 0.02
CA ASN A 46 1.14 14.89 -0.15
C ASN A 46 2.15 14.81 -1.30
N VAL A 47 2.39 15.91 -2.01
CA VAL A 47 3.39 15.93 -3.09
C VAL A 47 4.79 15.84 -2.50
N TRP A 48 5.56 14.88 -2.93
CA TRP A 48 6.96 14.70 -2.53
C TRP A 48 7.85 15.67 -3.30
N VAL A 49 8.57 16.52 -2.60
CA VAL A 49 9.37 17.60 -3.22
C VAL A 49 10.68 17.06 -3.79
N GLU A 50 11.27 16.09 -3.11
CA GLU A 50 12.58 15.53 -3.43
C GLU A 50 12.46 14.08 -3.91
N ASP A 51 11.38 13.77 -4.65
CA ASP A 51 11.14 12.42 -5.18
C ASP A 51 12.27 11.95 -6.10
N GLY A 52 12.87 12.87 -6.87
CA GLY A 52 14.04 12.60 -7.70
C GLY A 52 15.31 12.19 -6.91
N SER A 53 15.32 12.39 -5.59
CA SER A 53 16.40 11.95 -4.70
C SER A 53 16.21 10.54 -4.16
N ILE A 54 15.10 9.87 -4.49
CA ILE A 54 14.86 8.48 -4.12
C ILE A 54 15.72 7.58 -5.02
N PRO A 55 16.62 6.76 -4.46
CA PRO A 55 17.43 5.85 -5.26
C PRO A 55 16.57 4.82 -6.01
N GLY A 56 16.94 4.43 -7.22
CA GLY A 56 16.25 3.39 -7.99
C GLY A 56 16.35 1.97 -7.38
N VAL A 57 17.18 1.80 -6.35
CA VAL A 57 17.29 0.59 -5.54
C VAL A 57 17.15 0.99 -4.08
N MET A 58 16.33 0.28 -3.32
CA MET A 58 16.13 0.53 -1.90
C MET A 58 17.47 0.41 -1.16
N PRO A 59 17.92 1.44 -0.42
CA PRO A 59 19.17 1.37 0.32
C PRO A 59 19.09 0.35 1.46
N GLY A 60 20.23 -0.19 1.88
CA GLY A 60 20.30 -1.15 2.99
C GLY A 60 20.02 -0.55 4.36
N SER A 61 20.12 0.78 4.49
CA SER A 61 19.81 1.55 5.70
C SER A 61 19.22 2.90 5.34
N SER A 62 18.56 3.55 6.31
CA SER A 62 17.99 4.89 6.12
C SER A 62 19.04 5.89 5.68
N SER A 63 18.74 6.66 4.63
CA SER A 63 19.63 7.66 4.05
C SER A 63 18.85 8.74 3.29
N GLY A 64 19.24 10.00 3.45
CA GLY A 64 18.61 11.13 2.78
C GLY A 64 17.11 11.19 3.06
N VAL A 65 16.32 11.17 1.97
CA VAL A 65 14.85 11.25 2.04
C VAL A 65 14.18 9.88 2.24
N VAL A 66 14.96 8.82 2.45
CA VAL A 66 14.45 7.44 2.57
C VAL A 66 14.70 6.89 3.97
N THR A 67 13.63 6.50 4.65
CA THR A 67 13.71 5.74 5.90
C THR A 67 13.38 4.28 5.63
N VAL A 68 14.30 3.39 5.98
CA VAL A 68 14.20 1.94 5.73
C VAL A 68 13.75 1.19 6.98
N TYR A 69 12.81 0.29 6.79
CA TYR A 69 12.38 -0.74 7.76
C TYR A 69 12.89 -2.08 7.24
N PRO A 70 14.11 -2.50 7.60
CA PRO A 70 14.71 -3.71 7.05
C PRO A 70 14.02 -4.96 7.60
N THR A 71 14.26 -6.10 6.97
CA THR A 71 13.72 -7.39 7.43
C THR A 71 14.18 -7.78 8.85
N SER A 72 15.33 -7.26 9.28
CA SER A 72 15.84 -7.42 10.66
C SER A 72 15.14 -6.54 11.69
N SER A 73 14.38 -5.53 11.26
CA SER A 73 13.61 -4.63 12.11
C SER A 73 12.41 -4.05 11.34
N PRO A 74 11.46 -4.89 10.91
CA PRO A 74 10.28 -4.44 10.19
C PRO A 74 9.35 -3.65 11.12
N ASN A 75 8.49 -2.84 10.52
CA ASN A 75 7.45 -2.12 11.26
C ASN A 75 6.36 -3.09 11.72
N GLU A 76 6.06 -3.11 13.00
CA GLU A 76 4.91 -3.81 13.56
C GLU A 76 3.64 -3.00 13.29
N THR A 77 2.58 -3.67 12.85
CA THR A 77 1.31 -3.04 12.53
C THR A 77 0.29 -3.24 13.64
N THR A 78 -0.75 -2.41 13.64
CA THR A 78 -1.91 -2.53 14.51
C THR A 78 -3.09 -3.07 13.72
N ASN A 79 -3.78 -4.08 14.26
CA ASN A 79 -4.98 -4.64 13.68
C ASN A 79 -6.14 -3.65 13.73
N ASP A 80 -6.84 -3.45 12.62
CA ASP A 80 -8.10 -2.74 12.56
C ASP A 80 -9.27 -3.73 12.49
N ASN A 81 -9.91 -3.95 13.63
CA ASN A 81 -11.03 -4.87 13.76
C ASN A 81 -12.40 -4.20 13.56
N THR A 82 -12.46 -2.97 13.01
CA THR A 82 -13.73 -2.23 12.88
C THR A 82 -14.69 -2.87 11.87
N SER A 83 -14.22 -3.65 10.91
CA SER A 83 -15.06 -4.36 9.95
C SER A 83 -14.93 -5.88 10.08
N ALA A 84 -13.79 -6.43 9.73
CA ALA A 84 -13.55 -7.87 9.80
C ALA A 84 -12.23 -8.15 10.53
N ALA A 85 -12.26 -9.06 11.50
CA ALA A 85 -11.09 -9.39 12.30
C ALA A 85 -9.92 -9.85 11.43
N ASN A 86 -8.72 -9.36 11.76
CA ASN A 86 -7.44 -9.72 11.15
C ASN A 86 -7.29 -9.43 9.65
N ARG A 87 -8.20 -8.65 9.07
CA ARG A 87 -8.19 -8.33 7.63
C ARG A 87 -7.36 -7.11 7.30
N THR A 88 -7.43 -6.09 8.15
CA THR A 88 -6.81 -4.80 7.92
C THR A 88 -5.78 -4.50 9.00
N TRP A 89 -4.59 -4.14 8.57
CA TRP A 89 -3.47 -3.86 9.45
C TRP A 89 -2.85 -2.51 9.10
N LYS A 90 -2.69 -1.65 10.08
CA LYS A 90 -2.18 -0.29 9.94
C LYS A 90 -0.74 -0.21 10.43
N THR A 91 0.16 0.28 9.61
CA THR A 91 1.55 0.53 10.02
C THR A 91 1.68 1.73 10.97
N GLY A 92 0.64 2.58 11.03
CA GLY A 92 0.72 3.87 11.72
C GLY A 92 1.60 4.91 11.00
N LEU A 93 2.10 4.57 9.82
CA LEU A 93 3.05 5.35 9.04
C LEU A 93 2.50 5.55 7.62
N THR A 94 2.82 6.68 6.99
CA THR A 94 2.39 7.04 5.64
C THR A 94 3.57 7.17 4.70
N ASP A 95 3.30 7.37 3.41
CA ASP A 95 4.29 7.69 2.40
C ASP A 95 5.33 6.57 2.19
N TRP A 96 4.89 5.33 2.16
CA TRP A 96 5.72 4.21 1.76
C TRP A 96 6.09 4.33 0.28
N ILE A 97 7.32 4.02 -0.06
CA ILE A 97 7.83 4.14 -1.43
C ILE A 97 7.39 2.90 -2.20
N PRO A 98 6.60 3.07 -3.28
CA PRO A 98 6.08 1.94 -4.04
C PRO A 98 7.13 1.41 -5.06
N PRO A 99 6.93 0.19 -5.59
CA PRO A 99 7.87 -0.46 -6.50
C PRO A 99 8.05 0.24 -7.86
N GLU A 100 7.25 1.26 -8.18
CA GLU A 100 7.42 2.14 -9.34
C GLU A 100 8.74 2.93 -9.29
N TYR A 101 9.26 3.20 -8.09
CA TYR A 101 10.60 3.81 -7.90
C TYR A 101 11.75 2.79 -8.06
N GLY A 102 11.44 1.51 -8.02
CA GLY A 102 12.39 0.42 -8.17
C GLY A 102 11.84 -0.87 -7.55
N SER A 103 12.02 -2.00 -8.22
CA SER A 103 11.44 -3.30 -7.81
C SER A 103 11.80 -3.73 -6.38
N THR A 104 12.90 -3.21 -5.84
CA THR A 104 13.36 -3.51 -4.47
C THR A 104 12.52 -2.82 -3.38
N TYR A 105 11.70 -1.83 -3.73
CA TYR A 105 10.80 -1.14 -2.80
C TYR A 105 9.51 -1.90 -2.50
N GLY A 106 9.25 -2.99 -3.22
CA GLY A 106 8.11 -3.86 -2.89
C GLY A 106 8.19 -4.31 -1.43
N VAL A 107 7.13 -4.02 -0.66
CA VAL A 107 7.08 -4.40 0.76
C VAL A 107 7.07 -5.91 0.93
N LYS A 108 7.69 -6.39 2.02
CA LYS A 108 7.62 -7.79 2.46
C LYS A 108 6.81 -7.85 3.75
N VAL A 109 5.97 -8.86 3.85
CA VAL A 109 5.00 -8.99 4.94
C VAL A 109 5.22 -10.29 5.68
N TYR A 110 5.22 -10.23 7.00
CA TYR A 110 5.42 -11.36 7.89
C TYR A 110 4.35 -11.38 8.98
N ILE A 111 3.97 -12.57 9.45
CA ILE A 111 3.09 -12.75 10.61
C ILE A 111 3.91 -13.42 11.69
N HIS A 112 4.07 -12.76 12.83
CA HIS A 112 4.90 -13.26 13.92
C HIS A 112 4.36 -12.82 15.28
N THR A 113 4.91 -13.36 16.36
CA THR A 113 4.58 -12.97 17.73
C THR A 113 4.65 -11.44 17.89
N SER A 114 3.64 -10.85 18.51
CA SER A 114 3.58 -9.42 18.77
C SER A 114 4.77 -8.94 19.61
N SER A 115 5.21 -7.71 19.35
CA SER A 115 6.38 -7.08 20.01
C SER A 115 7.71 -7.83 19.78
N ASN A 116 7.84 -8.55 18.65
CA ASN A 116 9.05 -9.30 18.32
C ASN A 116 9.49 -9.05 16.86
N ALA A 117 9.69 -7.79 16.50
CA ALA A 117 10.08 -7.37 15.15
C ALA A 117 11.41 -7.99 14.68
N ALA A 118 12.39 -8.13 15.59
CA ALA A 118 13.73 -8.57 15.24
C ALA A 118 13.79 -10.01 14.67
N SER A 119 12.84 -10.87 15.03
CA SER A 119 12.74 -12.23 14.52
C SER A 119 11.60 -12.46 13.53
N ALA A 120 10.86 -11.41 13.17
CA ALA A 120 9.69 -11.55 12.31
C ALA A 120 10.01 -12.19 10.95
N ALA A 121 11.13 -11.83 10.33
CA ALA A 121 11.52 -12.37 9.03
C ALA A 121 12.20 -13.75 9.12
N SER A 122 12.82 -14.10 10.26
CA SER A 122 13.57 -15.34 10.41
C SER A 122 12.75 -16.46 11.07
N GLY A 123 11.77 -16.10 11.90
CA GLY A 123 10.96 -17.05 12.68
C GLY A 123 9.45 -16.92 12.44
N GLY A 124 9.02 -15.94 11.64
CA GLY A 124 7.61 -15.74 11.29
C GLY A 124 7.21 -16.38 9.98
N ASP A 125 5.92 -16.30 9.70
CA ASP A 125 5.31 -16.77 8.46
C ASP A 125 5.33 -15.62 7.43
N GLN A 126 6.12 -15.75 6.36
CA GLN A 126 6.05 -14.78 5.25
C GLN A 126 4.78 -15.01 4.44
N VAL A 127 4.06 -13.93 4.10
CA VAL A 127 2.85 -13.94 3.27
C VAL A 127 3.09 -13.15 1.98
N PHE A 128 2.46 -13.59 0.91
CA PHE A 128 2.74 -13.09 -0.44
C PHE A 128 1.52 -12.39 -1.05
N ALA A 129 1.76 -11.32 -1.80
CA ALA A 129 0.71 -10.56 -2.46
C ALA A 129 -0.01 -11.37 -3.55
N THR A 130 0.68 -12.33 -4.16
CA THR A 130 0.16 -13.17 -5.24
C THR A 130 0.80 -14.55 -5.24
N GLY A 131 0.04 -15.57 -5.67
CA GLY A 131 0.59 -16.82 -6.18
C GLY A 131 1.01 -17.88 -5.18
N SER A 132 0.80 -17.70 -3.89
CA SER A 132 1.18 -18.73 -2.89
C SER A 132 0.19 -19.91 -2.84
N GLY A 133 -1.08 -19.68 -3.19
CA GLY A 133 -2.16 -20.66 -3.05
C GLY A 133 -2.61 -20.90 -1.60
N ASN A 134 -2.13 -20.09 -0.65
CA ASN A 134 -2.41 -20.22 0.78
C ASN A 134 -3.44 -19.22 1.32
N ASN A 135 -4.21 -18.55 0.45
CA ASN A 135 -5.14 -17.46 0.80
C ASN A 135 -4.46 -16.31 1.56
N ASP A 136 -3.20 -16.11 1.33
CA ASP A 136 -2.37 -15.10 1.98
C ASP A 136 -2.19 -13.84 1.11
N GLU A 137 -2.92 -13.73 0.01
CA GLU A 137 -2.88 -12.57 -0.89
C GLU A 137 -3.31 -11.32 -0.15
N TRP A 138 -2.51 -10.28 -0.30
CA TRP A 138 -2.75 -8.97 0.31
C TRP A 138 -2.56 -7.83 -0.69
N TYR A 139 -3.16 -6.70 -0.36
CA TYR A 139 -2.93 -5.40 -0.98
C TYR A 139 -2.32 -4.46 0.05
N PHE A 140 -1.36 -3.66 -0.37
CA PHE A 140 -0.74 -2.64 0.47
C PHE A 140 -0.97 -1.26 -0.14
N ASP A 141 -1.62 -0.39 0.61
CA ASP A 141 -1.73 1.03 0.27
C ASP A 141 -0.47 1.74 0.73
N TYR A 142 0.44 2.02 -0.21
CA TYR A 142 1.73 2.65 0.07
C TYR A 142 1.59 4.07 0.61
N GLN A 143 0.57 4.82 0.19
CA GLN A 143 0.36 6.17 0.68
C GLN A 143 -0.14 6.19 2.12
N ALA A 144 -1.12 5.36 2.42
CA ALA A 144 -1.73 5.29 3.75
C ALA A 144 -0.99 4.35 4.72
N GLY A 145 -0.14 3.45 4.23
CA GLY A 145 0.56 2.44 5.02
C GLY A 145 -0.40 1.41 5.60
N ILE A 146 -1.37 0.97 4.80
CA ILE A 146 -2.40 0.01 5.22
C ILE A 146 -2.27 -1.27 4.40
N LEU A 147 -2.17 -2.39 5.10
CA LEU A 147 -2.23 -3.72 4.51
C LEU A 147 -3.63 -4.30 4.66
N HIS A 148 -4.11 -4.91 3.60
CA HIS A 148 -5.41 -5.57 3.59
C HIS A 148 -5.31 -6.94 2.94
N PHE A 149 -5.69 -7.99 3.68
CA PHE A 149 -5.80 -9.34 3.12
C PHE A 149 -7.03 -9.44 2.21
N ILE A 150 -6.83 -9.94 0.99
CA ILE A 150 -7.84 -10.02 -0.06
C ILE A 150 -8.63 -11.33 0.09
N GLY A 151 -9.89 -11.31 -0.37
CA GLY A 151 -10.72 -12.50 -0.41
C GLY A 151 -11.53 -12.75 0.87
N THR A 152 -12.08 -13.95 1.00
CA THR A 152 -12.97 -14.32 2.09
C THR A 152 -12.26 -15.00 3.26
N ASN A 153 -11.09 -15.58 2.99
CA ASN A 153 -10.31 -16.32 3.97
C ASN A 153 -9.05 -15.55 4.37
N LEU A 154 -8.56 -15.81 5.55
CA LEU A 154 -7.24 -15.40 6.02
C LEU A 154 -6.19 -16.46 5.62
N PRO A 155 -4.89 -16.15 5.69
CA PRO A 155 -3.83 -17.11 5.39
C PRO A 155 -4.03 -18.48 6.02
N ASN A 156 -3.93 -19.54 5.20
CA ASN A 156 -4.17 -20.91 5.62
C ASN A 156 -3.15 -21.35 6.68
N GLY A 157 -3.64 -22.00 7.74
CA GLY A 157 -2.80 -22.57 8.78
C GLY A 157 -2.14 -21.56 9.72
N ILE A 158 -2.41 -20.25 9.57
CA ILE A 158 -1.83 -19.21 10.41
C ILE A 158 -2.86 -18.71 11.42
N SER A 159 -2.55 -18.84 12.72
CA SER A 159 -3.32 -18.22 13.78
C SER A 159 -2.79 -16.81 14.05
N PHE A 160 -3.69 -15.85 14.22
CA PHE A 160 -3.35 -14.47 14.62
C PHE A 160 -3.36 -14.25 16.13
N SER A 161 -3.69 -15.27 16.92
CA SER A 161 -3.71 -15.16 18.38
C SER A 161 -2.30 -14.88 18.93
N GLY A 162 -2.13 -13.72 19.59
CA GLY A 162 -0.83 -13.27 20.10
C GLY A 162 0.20 -12.89 19.02
N LYS A 163 -0.25 -12.74 17.77
CA LYS A 163 0.60 -12.35 16.65
C LYS A 163 0.21 -10.99 16.10
N SER A 164 1.19 -10.32 15.46
CA SER A 164 1.02 -9.12 14.65
C SER A 164 1.50 -9.35 13.22
N VAL A 165 1.09 -8.47 12.33
CA VAL A 165 1.64 -8.36 10.98
C VAL A 165 2.81 -7.38 11.01
N TYR A 166 3.88 -7.69 10.32
CA TYR A 166 5.08 -6.89 10.20
C TYR A 166 5.33 -6.53 8.73
N VAL A 167 5.67 -5.27 8.48
CA VAL A 167 5.94 -4.77 7.14
C VAL A 167 7.38 -4.28 7.05
N SER A 168 8.15 -4.87 6.14
CA SER A 168 9.50 -4.42 5.77
C SER A 168 9.43 -3.69 4.43
N GLY A 169 10.13 -2.57 4.31
CA GLY A 169 10.14 -1.71 3.13
C GLY A 169 10.79 -0.37 3.42
N ALA A 170 10.46 0.64 2.65
CA ALA A 170 11.00 1.98 2.86
C ALA A 170 9.93 3.06 2.73
N ARG A 171 10.14 4.20 3.39
CA ARG A 171 9.26 5.36 3.35
C ARG A 171 10.00 6.59 2.88
N TYR A 172 9.26 7.46 2.19
CA TYR A 172 9.70 8.81 1.94
C TYR A 172 9.55 9.66 3.20
N THR A 173 10.61 10.31 3.60
CA THR A 173 10.67 11.19 4.79
C THR A 173 11.24 12.57 4.49
N GLY A 174 11.33 12.93 3.20
CA GLY A 174 11.72 14.25 2.74
C GLY A 174 10.58 15.28 2.84
N THR A 175 10.82 16.45 2.28
CA THR A 175 9.88 17.58 2.28
C THR A 175 8.64 17.27 1.43
N LYS A 176 7.48 17.71 1.91
CA LYS A 176 6.19 17.53 1.21
C LYS A 176 5.46 18.85 1.03
N GLY A 177 4.60 18.88 0.01
CA GLY A 177 3.64 19.96 -0.22
C GLY A 177 3.89 20.76 -1.50
N VAL A 178 2.82 21.14 -2.20
CA VAL A 178 2.89 21.92 -3.44
C VAL A 178 3.61 23.23 -3.25
N LYS A 179 3.39 23.95 -2.15
CA LYS A 179 4.08 25.20 -1.86
C LYS A 179 5.60 24.99 -1.77
N SER A 180 6.03 23.95 -1.07
CA SER A 180 7.44 23.60 -0.95
C SER A 180 8.03 23.20 -2.31
N TYR A 181 7.27 22.42 -3.10
CA TYR A 181 7.67 22.06 -4.47
C TYR A 181 7.87 23.29 -5.35
N VAL A 182 6.89 24.19 -5.42
CA VAL A 182 6.98 25.41 -6.22
C VAL A 182 8.15 26.27 -5.75
N ASN A 183 8.35 26.45 -4.44
CA ASN A 183 9.49 27.18 -3.90
C ASN A 183 10.84 26.57 -4.31
N SER A 184 10.93 25.24 -4.35
CA SER A 184 12.14 24.53 -4.78
C SER A 184 12.47 24.76 -6.26
N GLN A 185 11.44 24.95 -7.12
CA GLN A 185 11.60 25.15 -8.56
C GLN A 185 11.86 26.61 -8.94
N VAL A 186 11.25 27.58 -8.24
CA VAL A 186 11.28 29.00 -8.60
C VAL A 186 12.04 29.90 -7.62
N GLY A 187 12.53 29.31 -6.53
CA GLY A 187 13.17 30.05 -5.44
C GLY A 187 12.18 30.70 -4.47
N SER A 188 12.62 30.93 -3.25
CA SER A 188 11.77 31.40 -2.13
C SER A 188 11.19 32.81 -2.31
N THR A 189 11.60 33.56 -3.32
CA THR A 189 11.25 34.96 -3.54
C THR A 189 9.88 35.17 -4.21
N VAL A 190 9.26 34.12 -4.75
CA VAL A 190 8.04 34.27 -5.59
C VAL A 190 6.75 34.03 -4.82
N LEU A 191 6.81 33.49 -3.60
CA LEU A 191 5.63 33.12 -2.80
C LEU A 191 5.61 33.74 -1.38
N THR A 192 6.26 34.86 -1.18
CA THR A 192 6.13 35.67 0.05
C THR A 192 4.98 36.65 -0.04
#